data_afba5fadbfb2950dd2a9df33362ab761
#
_entry.id   afba5fadbfb2950dd2a9df33362ab761
#
_cell.length_a   1.000
_cell.length_b   1.000
_cell.length_c   1.000
_cell.angle_alpha   90.00
_cell.angle_beta   90.00
_cell.angle_gamma   90.00
#
_symmetry.space_group_name_H-M   'P 1'
#
loop_
_entity.id
_entity.type
_entity.pdbx_description
1 polymer ?
#
loop_
_entity_poly.entity_id
_entity_poly.type
_entity_poly.pdbx_seq_one_letter_code
_entity_poly.pdbx_strand_id
1 'polypeptide(L)'
;MPPTAKAEKPARTENTALLRDIGARLRHERAKRAVTRKTLAQQCQTSERYLAQIELGEANPSVLVLDSIARALDLDPVDLMPSGRTREAPGGRAVNRARRIALIGLRGAGKSTLGAGLAKKLGFPFVEIDKMIEREHGAPVATLFEVYGQGTFRRYERDCLTRLVAAYEAAVIATAGGIVADDQTFGELLDRTHVVWLQASPAEHMSRVMAQGDFRPMADNRNAMNDLNAILEARAPSYGRSHARIDTSGKSRDACVAELVQVAEGLFADS
;
A
#
# COMPACT_ATOMS: atom_id res chain seq x y z
N MET A 1 -52.64 31.22 -25.65
CA MET A 1 -51.89 30.03 -25.18
C MET A 1 -50.42 30.40 -25.16
N PRO A 2 -49.72 30.44 -24.00
CA PRO A 2 -48.28 30.62 -23.95
C PRO A 2 -47.59 29.31 -24.20
N PRO A 3 -46.34 29.27 -24.79
CA PRO A 3 -45.58 28.05 -25.08
C PRO A 3 -45.03 27.44 -23.79
N THR A 4 -45.25 26.15 -23.64
CA THR A 4 -44.70 25.34 -22.57
C THR A 4 -43.19 25.34 -22.63
N ALA A 5 -42.54 25.87 -21.59
CA ALA A 5 -41.10 25.74 -21.35
C ALA A 5 -40.74 24.29 -21.21
N LYS A 6 -39.85 23.78 -22.09
CA LYS A 6 -39.18 22.49 -21.95
C LYS A 6 -38.30 22.56 -20.73
N ALA A 7 -38.62 21.77 -19.71
CA ALA A 7 -37.74 21.54 -18.57
C ALA A 7 -36.42 20.96 -19.07
N GLU A 8 -35.31 21.70 -18.95
CA GLU A 8 -33.96 21.25 -19.18
C GLU A 8 -33.60 20.17 -18.14
N LYS A 9 -33.00 19.07 -18.63
CA LYS A 9 -32.63 17.89 -17.87
C LYS A 9 -31.49 18.19 -16.89
N PRO A 10 -31.68 18.12 -15.55
CA PRO A 10 -30.58 18.21 -14.58
C PRO A 10 -29.67 16.95 -14.56
N ALA A 11 -30.07 15.89 -15.21
CA ALA A 11 -29.41 14.56 -15.13
C ALA A 11 -28.02 14.44 -15.77
N ARG A 12 -27.59 15.38 -16.60
CA ARG A 12 -26.32 15.24 -17.35
C ARG A 12 -25.09 15.70 -16.53
N THR A 13 -25.25 16.70 -15.69
CA THR A 13 -24.16 17.27 -14.88
C THR A 13 -23.86 16.40 -13.66
N GLU A 14 -24.89 15.86 -13.01
CA GLU A 14 -24.76 14.95 -11.85
C GLU A 14 -24.11 13.62 -12.24
N ASN A 15 -24.47 13.05 -13.39
CA ASN A 15 -23.85 11.83 -13.91
C ASN A 15 -22.36 12.03 -14.20
N THR A 16 -21.96 13.21 -14.69
CA THR A 16 -20.57 13.53 -14.98
C THR A 16 -19.74 13.66 -13.68
N ALA A 17 -20.31 14.24 -12.64
CA ALA A 17 -19.66 14.33 -11.33
C ALA A 17 -19.45 12.94 -10.73
N LEU A 18 -20.48 12.08 -10.75
CA LEU A 18 -20.40 10.70 -10.28
C LEU A 18 -19.28 9.91 -11.00
N LEU A 19 -19.20 10.02 -12.32
CA LEU A 19 -18.17 9.32 -13.09
C LEU A 19 -16.75 9.80 -12.77
N ARG A 20 -16.58 11.11 -12.51
CA ARG A 20 -15.30 11.67 -12.06
C ARG A 20 -14.89 11.15 -10.69
N ASP A 21 -15.86 11.07 -9.76
CA ASP A 21 -15.59 10.56 -8.40
C ASP A 21 -15.20 9.07 -8.42
N ILE A 22 -15.92 8.25 -9.20
CA ILE A 22 -15.56 6.82 -9.41
C ILE A 22 -14.17 6.72 -10.02
N GLY A 23 -13.88 7.49 -11.07
CA GLY A 23 -12.60 7.49 -11.75
C GLY A 23 -11.44 7.90 -10.84
N ALA A 24 -11.63 8.94 -10.03
CA ALA A 24 -10.65 9.40 -9.06
C ALA A 24 -10.37 8.35 -7.98
N ARG A 25 -11.42 7.69 -7.46
CA ARG A 25 -11.28 6.59 -6.50
C ARG A 25 -10.56 5.39 -7.10
N LEU A 26 -10.95 4.96 -8.29
CA LEU A 26 -10.27 3.89 -9.01
C LEU A 26 -8.78 4.18 -9.18
N ARG A 27 -8.44 5.38 -9.63
CA ARG A 27 -7.05 5.81 -9.79
C ARG A 27 -6.29 5.79 -8.46
N HIS A 28 -6.92 6.30 -7.39
CA HIS A 28 -6.36 6.31 -6.03
C HIS A 28 -6.09 4.88 -5.52
N GLU A 29 -7.10 4.01 -5.58
CA GLU A 29 -6.99 2.63 -5.09
C GLU A 29 -5.99 1.80 -5.89
N ARG A 30 -5.93 1.99 -7.21
CA ARG A 30 -4.91 1.37 -8.05
C ARG A 30 -3.50 1.85 -7.68
N ALA A 31 -3.31 3.18 -7.52
CA ALA A 31 -2.03 3.74 -7.12
C ALA A 31 -1.61 3.28 -5.72
N LYS A 32 -2.54 3.30 -4.75
CA LYS A 32 -2.32 2.77 -3.38
C LYS A 32 -1.75 1.36 -3.39
N ARG A 33 -2.23 0.50 -4.31
CA ARG A 33 -1.80 -0.89 -4.49
C ARG A 33 -0.58 -1.06 -5.39
N ALA A 34 -0.08 0.03 -6.00
CA ALA A 34 1.02 0.03 -6.97
C ALA A 34 0.74 -0.87 -8.20
N VAL A 35 -0.52 -0.94 -8.63
CA VAL A 35 -0.92 -1.67 -9.84
C VAL A 35 -0.85 -0.73 -11.03
N THR A 36 -0.18 -1.14 -12.14
CA THR A 36 -0.16 -0.35 -13.37
C THR A 36 -1.50 -0.47 -14.10
N ARG A 37 -1.86 0.51 -14.96
CA ARG A 37 -3.06 0.38 -15.82
C ARG A 37 -2.98 -0.85 -16.69
N LYS A 38 -1.80 -1.13 -17.27
CA LYS A 38 -1.56 -2.30 -18.11
C LYS A 38 -1.89 -3.61 -17.36
N THR A 39 -1.38 -3.76 -16.14
CA THR A 39 -1.64 -4.92 -15.30
C THR A 39 -3.13 -5.04 -14.96
N LEU A 40 -3.77 -3.94 -14.54
CA LEU A 40 -5.19 -3.95 -14.19
C LEU A 40 -6.06 -4.25 -15.43
N ALA A 41 -5.73 -3.70 -16.61
CA ALA A 41 -6.42 -3.97 -17.85
C ALA A 41 -6.40 -5.46 -18.23
N GLN A 42 -5.24 -6.10 -18.07
CA GLN A 42 -5.09 -7.55 -18.31
C GLN A 42 -5.94 -8.37 -17.33
N GLN A 43 -5.92 -8.02 -16.04
CA GLN A 43 -6.70 -8.74 -15.01
C GLN A 43 -8.22 -8.61 -15.20
N CYS A 44 -8.68 -7.44 -15.67
CA CYS A 44 -10.09 -7.16 -15.91
C CYS A 44 -10.56 -7.50 -17.33
N GLN A 45 -9.69 -8.06 -18.19
CA GLN A 45 -9.98 -8.35 -19.59
C GLN A 45 -10.52 -7.13 -20.36
N THR A 46 -9.94 -5.95 -20.11
CA THR A 46 -10.33 -4.69 -20.73
C THR A 46 -9.12 -4.02 -21.40
N SER A 47 -9.33 -2.90 -22.09
CA SER A 47 -8.22 -2.16 -22.68
C SER A 47 -7.65 -1.12 -21.70
N GLU A 48 -6.35 -0.89 -21.76
CA GLU A 48 -5.68 0.16 -20.98
C GLU A 48 -6.25 1.55 -21.28
N ARG A 49 -6.63 1.80 -22.57
CA ARG A 49 -7.29 3.03 -23.00
C ARG A 49 -8.65 3.23 -22.32
N TYR A 50 -9.45 2.16 -22.23
CA TYR A 50 -10.76 2.24 -21.58
C TYR A 50 -10.64 2.48 -20.08
N LEU A 51 -9.69 1.84 -19.40
CA LEU A 51 -9.39 2.14 -18.01
C LEU A 51 -8.95 3.59 -17.81
N ALA A 52 -8.11 4.13 -18.71
CA ALA A 52 -7.72 5.54 -18.64
C ALA A 52 -8.93 6.48 -18.76
N GLN A 53 -9.87 6.19 -19.66
CA GLN A 53 -11.10 6.96 -19.80
C GLN A 53 -12.00 6.86 -18.55
N ILE A 54 -12.09 5.68 -17.91
CA ILE A 54 -12.80 5.53 -16.63
C ILE A 54 -12.14 6.38 -15.55
N GLU A 55 -10.82 6.33 -15.42
CA GLU A 55 -10.06 7.10 -14.41
C GLU A 55 -10.18 8.63 -14.61
N LEU A 56 -10.44 9.09 -15.84
CA LEU A 56 -10.70 10.49 -16.16
C LEU A 56 -12.18 10.89 -15.99
N GLY A 57 -13.08 9.93 -15.74
CA GLY A 57 -14.53 10.16 -15.69
C GLY A 57 -15.16 10.41 -17.07
N GLU A 58 -14.47 10.02 -18.14
CA GLU A 58 -14.91 10.19 -19.53
C GLU A 58 -15.69 8.98 -20.08
N ALA A 59 -15.60 7.83 -19.40
CA ALA A 59 -16.33 6.62 -19.74
C ALA A 59 -17.30 6.23 -18.63
N ASN A 60 -18.42 5.62 -19.02
CA ASN A 60 -19.41 5.05 -18.09
C ASN A 60 -19.23 3.52 -18.06
N PRO A 61 -18.52 2.98 -17.04
CA PRO A 61 -18.36 1.54 -16.91
C PRO A 61 -19.67 0.89 -16.50
N SER A 62 -19.95 -0.27 -17.09
CA SER A 62 -21.06 -1.10 -16.59
C SER A 62 -20.78 -1.62 -15.20
N VAL A 63 -21.82 -2.05 -14.47
CA VAL A 63 -21.68 -2.66 -13.13
C VAL A 63 -20.75 -3.88 -13.19
N LEU A 64 -20.81 -4.68 -14.24
CA LEU A 64 -19.94 -5.83 -14.42
C LEU A 64 -18.46 -5.46 -14.59
N VAL A 65 -18.18 -4.36 -15.29
CA VAL A 65 -16.82 -3.83 -15.43
C VAL A 65 -16.33 -3.30 -14.08
N LEU A 66 -17.17 -2.58 -13.33
CA LEU A 66 -16.80 -2.10 -11.98
C LEU A 66 -16.54 -3.26 -11.01
N ASP A 67 -17.35 -4.32 -11.05
CA ASP A 67 -17.15 -5.53 -10.26
C ASP A 67 -15.83 -6.22 -10.62
N SER A 68 -15.53 -6.37 -11.92
CA SER A 68 -14.28 -6.95 -12.38
C SER A 68 -13.05 -6.13 -11.93
N ILE A 69 -13.14 -4.80 -12.01
CA ILE A 69 -12.09 -3.88 -11.55
C ILE A 69 -11.91 -3.99 -10.03
N ALA A 70 -13.01 -3.98 -9.27
CA ALA A 70 -12.98 -4.09 -7.82
C ALA A 70 -12.32 -5.39 -7.37
N ARG A 71 -12.73 -6.53 -7.94
CA ARG A 71 -12.11 -7.84 -7.66
C ARG A 71 -10.63 -7.87 -7.98
N ALA A 72 -10.21 -7.31 -9.12
CA ALA A 72 -8.80 -7.25 -9.50
C ALA A 72 -7.96 -6.39 -8.53
N LEU A 73 -8.59 -5.44 -7.84
CA LEU A 73 -7.97 -4.61 -6.80
C LEU A 73 -8.21 -5.13 -5.37
N ASP A 74 -8.88 -6.29 -5.22
CA ASP A 74 -9.29 -6.82 -3.91
C ASP A 74 -10.13 -5.81 -3.11
N LEU A 75 -11.15 -5.25 -3.77
CA LEU A 75 -12.10 -4.30 -3.23
C LEU A 75 -13.53 -4.83 -3.33
N ASP A 76 -14.40 -4.31 -2.48
CA ASP A 76 -15.84 -4.36 -2.72
C ASP A 76 -16.20 -3.32 -3.81
N PRO A 77 -17.02 -3.65 -4.82
CA PRO A 77 -17.49 -2.68 -5.81
C PRO A 77 -18.06 -1.38 -5.21
N VAL A 78 -18.63 -1.47 -4.02
CA VAL A 78 -19.15 -0.31 -3.27
C VAL A 78 -18.02 0.65 -2.85
N ASP A 79 -16.80 0.17 -2.67
CA ASP A 79 -15.65 1.02 -2.30
C ASP A 79 -15.22 1.94 -3.46
N LEU A 80 -15.58 1.61 -4.70
CA LEU A 80 -15.39 2.46 -5.87
C LEU A 80 -16.49 3.50 -6.03
N MET A 81 -17.63 3.32 -5.37
CA MET A 81 -18.75 4.27 -5.43
C MET A 81 -18.58 5.40 -4.42
N PRO A 82 -18.99 6.64 -4.73
CA PRO A 82 -19.00 7.72 -3.75
C PRO A 82 -20.04 7.39 -2.67
N SER A 83 -19.55 6.92 -1.53
CA SER A 83 -20.40 6.65 -0.37
C SER A 83 -20.15 7.67 0.73
N GLY A 84 -21.20 8.27 1.25
CA GLY A 84 -21.18 9.10 2.44
C GLY A 84 -21.00 8.33 3.76
N ARG A 85 -20.41 7.14 3.71
CA ARG A 85 -20.13 6.33 4.90
C ARG A 85 -18.65 6.04 4.98
N THR A 86 -17.95 6.76 5.84
CA THR A 86 -16.73 6.28 6.45
C THR A 86 -17.04 4.97 7.16
N ARG A 87 -16.50 3.86 6.68
CA ARG A 87 -16.44 2.62 7.48
C ARG A 87 -15.60 2.94 8.70
N GLU A 88 -16.23 3.02 9.85
CA GLU A 88 -15.52 3.00 11.13
C GLU A 88 -14.72 1.70 11.20
N ALA A 89 -13.45 1.83 11.59
CA ALA A 89 -12.59 0.68 11.87
C ALA A 89 -13.29 -0.22 12.90
N PRO A 90 -13.22 -1.55 12.76
CA PRO A 90 -13.82 -2.47 13.74
C PRO A 90 -13.22 -2.21 15.11
N GLY A 91 -14.09 -1.90 16.07
CA GLY A 91 -13.73 -1.47 17.40
C GLY A 91 -12.92 -2.47 18.21
N GLY A 92 -12.01 -1.92 19.01
CA GLY A 92 -11.67 -2.46 20.34
C GLY A 92 -10.90 -3.78 20.39
N ARG A 93 -9.86 -4.01 19.54
CA ARG A 93 -8.85 -5.00 19.89
C ARG A 93 -7.90 -4.39 20.95
N ALA A 94 -7.66 -5.14 22.02
CA ALA A 94 -6.68 -4.73 23.03
C ALA A 94 -5.33 -4.47 22.36
N VAL A 95 -4.83 -3.24 22.47
CA VAL A 95 -3.54 -2.84 21.93
C VAL A 95 -2.45 -3.53 22.76
N ASN A 96 -1.69 -4.42 22.14
CA ASN A 96 -0.54 -5.07 22.76
C ASN A 96 0.60 -5.11 21.76
N ARG A 97 1.43 -4.07 21.75
CA ARG A 97 2.57 -3.93 20.84
C ARG A 97 3.78 -4.72 21.29
N ALA A 98 3.89 -5.04 22.59
CA ALA A 98 5.08 -5.64 23.19
C ALA A 98 6.35 -4.92 22.70
N ARG A 99 7.50 -5.58 22.61
CA ARG A 99 8.74 -4.94 22.09
C ARG A 99 8.96 -5.25 20.60
N ARG A 100 7.90 -5.16 19.80
CA ARG A 100 7.96 -5.42 18.36
C ARG A 100 8.04 -4.10 17.58
N ILE A 101 9.10 -3.93 16.78
CA ILE A 101 9.24 -2.80 15.84
C ILE A 101 8.96 -3.27 14.42
N ALA A 102 7.98 -2.70 13.76
CA ALA A 102 7.69 -2.95 12.36
C ALA A 102 8.14 -1.77 11.50
N LEU A 103 9.01 -2.04 10.53
CA LEU A 103 9.49 -1.05 9.57
C LEU A 103 8.61 -1.08 8.33
N ILE A 104 7.96 0.03 8.04
CA ILE A 104 7.16 0.25 6.82
C ILE A 104 7.85 1.25 5.90
N GLY A 105 7.43 1.28 4.67
CA GLY A 105 7.94 2.19 3.64
C GLY A 105 7.98 1.52 2.28
N LEU A 106 8.12 2.31 1.24
CA LEU A 106 8.14 1.82 -0.12
C LEU A 106 9.35 0.91 -0.37
N ARG A 107 9.34 0.16 -1.46
CA ARG A 107 10.52 -0.57 -1.92
C ARG A 107 11.71 0.37 -2.08
N GLY A 108 12.92 -0.06 -1.68
CA GLY A 108 14.08 0.82 -1.64
C GLY A 108 14.18 1.75 -0.43
N ALA A 109 13.22 1.75 0.51
CA ALA A 109 13.30 2.55 1.74
C ALA A 109 14.38 2.10 2.74
N GLY A 110 15.00 0.93 2.52
CA GLY A 110 16.06 0.41 3.40
C GLY A 110 15.56 -0.49 4.53
N LYS A 111 14.32 -0.96 4.52
CA LYS A 111 13.71 -1.78 5.58
C LYS A 111 14.57 -2.98 5.99
N SER A 112 15.03 -3.79 5.03
CA SER A 112 15.87 -4.97 5.31
C SER A 112 17.23 -4.59 5.90
N THR A 113 17.90 -3.60 5.29
CA THR A 113 19.24 -3.19 5.69
C THR A 113 19.26 -2.51 7.06
N LEU A 114 18.34 -1.59 7.30
CA LEU A 114 18.22 -0.86 8.56
C LEU A 114 17.62 -1.74 9.66
N GLY A 115 16.65 -2.60 9.29
CA GLY A 115 16.04 -3.54 10.21
C GLY A 115 17.02 -4.56 10.77
N ALA A 116 17.88 -5.13 9.94
CA ALA A 116 18.95 -6.03 10.39
C ALA A 116 19.95 -5.29 11.32
N GLY A 117 20.28 -4.03 11.00
CA GLY A 117 21.13 -3.19 11.85
C GLY A 117 20.50 -2.88 13.22
N LEU A 118 19.22 -2.51 13.22
CA LEU A 118 18.46 -2.25 14.44
C LEU A 118 18.34 -3.52 15.30
N ALA A 119 17.96 -4.64 14.71
CA ALA A 119 17.82 -5.92 15.40
C ALA A 119 19.12 -6.34 16.12
N LYS A 120 20.26 -6.18 15.41
CA LYS A 120 21.58 -6.43 16.00
C LYS A 120 21.87 -5.53 17.21
N LYS A 121 21.49 -4.24 17.14
CA LYS A 121 21.71 -3.29 18.24
C LYS A 121 20.82 -3.57 19.45
N LEU A 122 19.56 -3.97 19.22
CA LEU A 122 18.60 -4.30 20.27
C LEU A 122 18.74 -5.72 20.83
N GLY A 123 19.51 -6.60 20.16
CA GLY A 123 19.59 -8.02 20.50
C GLY A 123 18.30 -8.79 20.20
N PHE A 124 17.50 -8.34 19.21
CA PHE A 124 16.22 -8.93 18.86
C PHE A 124 16.32 -9.76 17.58
N PRO A 125 15.44 -10.76 17.41
CA PRO A 125 15.26 -11.43 16.12
C PRO A 125 14.91 -10.43 15.03
N PHE A 126 15.48 -10.62 13.82
CA PHE A 126 15.11 -9.91 12.60
C PHE A 126 14.28 -10.80 11.71
N VAL A 127 13.10 -10.32 11.30
CA VAL A 127 12.14 -11.06 10.48
C VAL A 127 11.72 -10.23 9.27
N GLU A 128 11.78 -10.83 8.09
CA GLU A 128 11.26 -10.24 6.85
C GLU A 128 10.01 -11.01 6.41
N ILE A 129 8.85 -10.33 6.37
CA ILE A 129 7.57 -10.94 6.01
C ILE A 129 7.65 -11.55 4.61
N ASP A 130 8.21 -10.83 3.62
CA ASP A 130 8.37 -11.32 2.26
C ASP A 130 9.17 -12.65 2.22
N LYS A 131 10.26 -12.73 3.00
CA LYS A 131 11.08 -13.94 3.08
C LYS A 131 10.40 -15.11 3.78
N MET A 132 9.56 -14.84 4.77
CA MET A 132 8.74 -15.89 5.39
C MET A 132 7.75 -16.47 4.38
N ILE A 133 7.04 -15.60 3.65
CA ILE A 133 6.08 -16.02 2.63
C ILE A 133 6.78 -16.80 1.50
N GLU A 134 7.93 -16.32 1.00
CA GLU A 134 8.70 -17.01 -0.03
C GLU A 134 9.12 -18.42 0.40
N ARG A 135 9.57 -18.58 1.65
CA ARG A 135 9.96 -19.91 2.20
C ARG A 135 8.78 -20.85 2.34
N GLU A 136 7.64 -20.33 2.78
CA GLU A 136 6.43 -21.12 3.02
C GLU A 136 5.80 -21.62 1.70
N HIS A 137 5.82 -20.77 0.68
CA HIS A 137 5.19 -21.08 -0.60
C HIS A 137 6.15 -21.56 -1.68
N GLY A 138 7.46 -21.60 -1.38
CA GLY A 138 8.48 -22.15 -2.28
C GLY A 138 8.70 -21.32 -3.56
N ALA A 139 8.24 -20.06 -3.61
CA ALA A 139 8.32 -19.21 -4.78
C ALA A 139 8.61 -17.75 -4.41
N PRO A 140 9.30 -16.99 -5.27
CA PRO A 140 9.50 -15.56 -5.09
C PRO A 140 8.18 -14.79 -5.03
N VAL A 141 8.13 -13.69 -4.25
CA VAL A 141 6.95 -12.81 -4.14
C VAL A 141 6.39 -12.41 -5.50
N ALA A 142 7.26 -12.09 -6.48
CA ALA A 142 6.82 -11.71 -7.82
C ALA A 142 5.98 -12.82 -8.49
N THR A 143 6.45 -14.07 -8.41
CA THR A 143 5.73 -15.23 -8.95
C THR A 143 4.42 -15.48 -8.20
N LEU A 144 4.40 -15.30 -6.87
CA LEU A 144 3.16 -15.44 -6.08
C LEU A 144 2.11 -14.41 -6.50
N PHE A 145 2.54 -13.17 -6.78
CA PHE A 145 1.65 -12.13 -7.32
C PHE A 145 1.10 -12.48 -8.71
N GLU A 146 1.95 -12.98 -9.60
CA GLU A 146 1.55 -13.34 -10.97
C GLU A 146 0.58 -14.51 -10.99
N VAL A 147 0.83 -15.54 -10.17
CA VAL A 147 0.06 -16.79 -10.19
C VAL A 147 -1.24 -16.66 -9.40
N TYR A 148 -1.18 -16.08 -8.20
CA TYR A 148 -2.30 -16.10 -7.25
C TYR A 148 -3.01 -14.76 -7.11
N GLY A 149 -2.48 -13.71 -7.70
CA GLY A 149 -3.04 -12.36 -7.64
C GLY A 149 -2.77 -11.64 -6.31
N GLN A 150 -3.11 -10.37 -6.29
CA GLN A 150 -2.82 -9.48 -5.17
C GLN A 150 -3.60 -9.84 -3.90
N GLY A 151 -4.88 -10.18 -4.03
CA GLY A 151 -5.75 -10.51 -2.88
C GLY A 151 -5.26 -11.75 -2.11
N THR A 152 -4.80 -12.79 -2.82
CA THR A 152 -4.22 -13.98 -2.18
C THR A 152 -2.94 -13.64 -1.44
N PHE A 153 -2.08 -12.80 -2.05
CA PHE A 153 -0.84 -12.37 -1.39
C PHE A 153 -1.13 -11.56 -0.11
N ARG A 154 -2.17 -10.70 -0.09
CA ARG A 154 -2.59 -9.99 1.12
C ARG A 154 -3.03 -10.92 2.25
N ARG A 155 -3.68 -12.04 1.92
CA ARG A 155 -4.00 -13.08 2.92
C ARG A 155 -2.72 -13.71 3.48
N TYR A 156 -1.74 -14.02 2.64
CA TYR A 156 -0.45 -14.55 3.09
C TYR A 156 0.29 -13.57 4.02
N GLU A 157 0.30 -12.27 3.70
CA GLU A 157 0.87 -11.24 4.57
C GLU A 157 0.18 -11.21 5.95
N ARG A 158 -1.15 -11.27 5.97
CA ARG A 158 -1.95 -11.24 7.20
C ARG A 158 -1.71 -12.49 8.06
N ASP A 159 -1.74 -13.66 7.46
CA ASP A 159 -1.50 -14.92 8.16
C ASP A 159 -0.07 -14.98 8.71
N CYS A 160 0.90 -14.50 7.94
CA CYS A 160 2.28 -14.39 8.36
C CYS A 160 2.43 -13.43 9.54
N LEU A 161 1.82 -12.24 9.50
CA LEU A 161 1.82 -11.27 10.59
C LEU A 161 1.21 -11.84 11.87
N THR A 162 0.05 -12.49 11.76
CA THR A 162 -0.64 -13.10 12.90
C THR A 162 0.24 -14.13 13.60
N ARG A 163 0.89 -15.02 12.84
CA ARG A 163 1.83 -16.01 13.40
C ARG A 163 3.06 -15.36 14.02
N LEU A 164 3.59 -14.31 13.38
CA LEU A 164 4.77 -13.62 13.84
C LEU A 164 4.51 -12.93 15.21
N VAL A 165 3.40 -12.22 15.35
CA VAL A 165 3.06 -11.56 16.61
C VAL A 165 2.72 -12.55 17.74
N ALA A 166 2.28 -13.75 17.40
CA ALA A 166 2.07 -14.84 18.36
C ALA A 166 3.39 -15.49 18.80
N ALA A 167 4.38 -15.58 17.90
CA ALA A 167 5.66 -16.26 18.16
C ALA A 167 6.69 -15.38 18.87
N TYR A 168 6.64 -14.05 18.71
CA TYR A 168 7.66 -13.13 19.21
C TYR A 168 7.05 -12.02 20.06
N GLU A 169 7.51 -11.87 21.30
CA GLU A 169 7.22 -10.69 22.14
C GLU A 169 8.18 -9.54 21.84
N ALA A 170 9.37 -9.84 21.31
CA ALA A 170 10.36 -8.86 20.88
C ALA A 170 10.90 -9.25 19.51
N ALA A 171 10.83 -8.35 18.52
CA ALA A 171 11.35 -8.56 17.17
C ALA A 171 11.47 -7.26 16.41
N VAL A 172 12.36 -7.23 15.41
CA VAL A 172 12.36 -6.22 14.34
C VAL A 172 11.82 -6.86 13.07
N ILE A 173 10.79 -6.27 12.52
CA ILE A 173 10.01 -6.81 11.40
C ILE A 173 10.17 -5.88 10.19
N ALA A 174 10.69 -6.38 9.09
CA ALA A 174 10.63 -5.69 7.81
C ALA A 174 9.39 -6.17 7.04
N THR A 175 8.49 -5.21 6.74
CA THR A 175 7.24 -5.52 6.04
C THR A 175 7.41 -5.44 4.52
N ALA A 176 6.46 -6.03 3.79
CA ALA A 176 6.34 -5.81 2.35
C ALA A 176 6.07 -4.32 2.05
N GLY A 177 6.57 -3.84 0.91
CA GLY A 177 6.41 -2.44 0.52
C GLY A 177 4.96 -1.99 0.29
N GLY A 178 4.04 -2.94 0.17
CA GLY A 178 2.62 -2.69 -0.07
C GLY A 178 1.68 -2.94 1.11
N ILE A 179 2.18 -3.27 2.30
CA ILE A 179 1.35 -3.67 3.45
C ILE A 179 0.32 -2.61 3.86
N VAL A 180 0.65 -1.33 3.67
CA VAL A 180 -0.24 -0.19 3.96
C VAL A 180 -1.42 -0.06 2.99
N ALA A 181 -1.46 -0.87 1.91
CA ALA A 181 -2.55 -0.86 0.95
C ALA A 181 -3.75 -1.71 1.39
N ASP A 182 -3.56 -2.61 2.36
CA ASP A 182 -4.62 -3.39 2.97
C ASP A 182 -4.90 -2.85 4.38
N ASP A 183 -6.04 -2.19 4.55
CA ASP A 183 -6.36 -1.49 5.80
C ASP A 183 -6.54 -2.45 6.98
N GLN A 184 -6.95 -3.70 6.74
CA GLN A 184 -7.13 -4.69 7.79
C GLN A 184 -5.76 -5.17 8.32
N THR A 185 -4.86 -5.58 7.42
CA THR A 185 -3.50 -6.03 7.79
C THR A 185 -2.70 -4.88 8.41
N PHE A 186 -2.85 -3.67 7.85
CA PHE A 186 -2.16 -2.50 8.39
C PHE A 186 -2.71 -2.09 9.76
N GLY A 187 -4.03 -2.19 9.99
CA GLY A 187 -4.65 -1.98 11.30
C GLY A 187 -4.10 -2.97 12.35
N GLU A 188 -4.02 -4.26 12.02
CA GLU A 188 -3.43 -5.27 12.90
C GLU A 188 -1.95 -4.98 13.20
N LEU A 189 -1.17 -4.55 12.20
CA LEU A 189 0.22 -4.16 12.40
C LEU A 189 0.36 -3.00 13.38
N LEU A 190 -0.48 -1.96 13.27
CA LEU A 190 -0.51 -0.81 14.18
C LEU A 190 -0.87 -1.20 15.61
N ASP A 191 -1.81 -2.12 15.80
CA ASP A 191 -2.26 -2.57 17.11
C ASP A 191 -1.25 -3.48 17.82
N ARG A 192 -0.48 -4.25 17.02
CA ARG A 192 0.38 -5.33 17.54
C ARG A 192 1.87 -5.01 17.54
N THR A 193 2.29 -3.91 16.92
CA THR A 193 3.69 -3.51 16.79
C THR A 193 3.86 -2.00 16.91
N HIS A 194 5.06 -1.55 17.24
CA HIS A 194 5.46 -0.15 17.08
C HIS A 194 5.89 0.06 15.61
N VAL A 195 5.05 0.74 14.87
CA VAL A 195 5.27 0.95 13.43
C VAL A 195 6.12 2.19 13.20
N VAL A 196 7.24 2.03 12.51
CA VAL A 196 8.15 3.12 12.12
C VAL A 196 8.18 3.25 10.60
N TRP A 197 7.85 4.41 10.09
CA TRP A 197 7.92 4.70 8.66
C TRP A 197 9.32 5.16 8.26
N LEU A 198 9.95 4.42 7.37
CA LEU A 198 11.18 4.82 6.70
C LEU A 198 10.83 5.60 5.44
N GLN A 199 11.10 6.89 5.48
CA GLN A 199 10.91 7.81 4.36
C GLN A 199 12.23 8.01 3.63
N ALA A 200 12.17 8.16 2.31
CA ALA A 200 13.28 8.60 1.46
C ALA A 200 12.72 9.47 0.34
N SER A 201 13.57 10.28 -0.28
CA SER A 201 13.18 11.03 -1.47
C SER A 201 12.82 10.09 -2.63
N PRO A 202 11.91 10.48 -3.55
CA PRO A 202 11.56 9.65 -4.71
C PRO A 202 12.78 9.26 -5.55
N ALA A 203 13.75 10.17 -5.69
CA ALA A 203 14.98 9.92 -6.43
C ALA A 203 15.84 8.83 -5.77
N GLU A 204 15.95 8.83 -4.43
CA GLU A 204 16.69 7.80 -3.70
C GLU A 204 15.97 6.46 -3.71
N HIS A 205 14.63 6.44 -3.60
CA HIS A 205 13.86 5.20 -3.78
C HIS A 205 14.17 4.57 -5.13
N MET A 206 14.11 5.35 -6.22
CA MET A 206 14.38 4.88 -7.57
C MET A 206 15.83 4.39 -7.70
N SER A 207 16.80 5.17 -7.25
CA SER A 207 18.23 4.80 -7.30
C SER A 207 18.51 3.50 -6.56
N ARG A 208 17.95 3.32 -5.34
CA ARG A 208 18.16 2.13 -4.52
C ARG A 208 17.49 0.88 -5.12
N VAL A 209 16.32 1.03 -5.75
CA VAL A 209 15.63 -0.08 -6.42
C VAL A 209 16.42 -0.53 -7.65
N MET A 210 16.93 0.41 -8.44
CA MET A 210 17.80 0.10 -9.60
C MET A 210 19.10 -0.59 -9.17
N ALA A 211 19.74 -0.12 -8.09
CA ALA A 211 20.94 -0.74 -7.56
C ALA A 211 20.73 -2.17 -7.06
N GLN A 212 19.48 -2.55 -6.71
CA GLN A 212 19.10 -3.91 -6.35
C GLN A 212 18.78 -4.81 -7.55
N GLY A 213 19.01 -4.32 -8.78
CA GLY A 213 18.76 -5.07 -10.01
C GLY A 213 17.27 -5.21 -10.38
N ASP A 214 16.39 -4.46 -9.75
CA ASP A 214 14.99 -4.43 -10.11
C ASP A 214 14.68 -3.30 -11.09
N PHE A 215 14.71 -3.65 -12.36
CA PHE A 215 14.40 -2.73 -13.46
C PHE A 215 12.91 -2.70 -13.83
N ARG A 216 12.04 -3.46 -13.14
CA ARG A 216 10.60 -3.52 -13.43
C ARG A 216 9.91 -2.16 -13.42
N PRO A 217 10.23 -1.21 -12.51
CA PRO A 217 9.64 0.11 -12.58
C PRO A 217 10.02 0.91 -13.82
N MET A 218 11.14 0.55 -14.47
CA MET A 218 11.73 1.27 -15.62
C MET A 218 11.54 0.55 -16.96
N ALA A 219 11.32 -0.77 -16.96
CA ALA A 219 11.45 -1.63 -18.13
C ALA A 219 10.51 -1.28 -19.32
N ASP A 220 9.38 -0.58 -19.04
CA ASP A 220 8.39 -0.18 -20.06
C ASP A 220 7.77 1.21 -19.79
N ASN A 221 8.32 2.02 -18.87
CA ASN A 221 7.58 3.18 -18.38
C ASN A 221 8.41 4.46 -18.39
N ARG A 222 8.19 5.29 -19.42
CA ARG A 222 8.74 6.66 -19.50
C ARG A 222 8.29 7.57 -18.35
N ASN A 223 7.25 7.15 -17.60
CA ASN A 223 6.65 7.88 -16.49
C ASN A 223 6.91 7.24 -15.12
N ALA A 224 7.91 6.37 -14.99
CA ALA A 224 8.18 5.63 -13.74
C ALA A 224 8.29 6.53 -12.50
N MET A 225 8.84 7.72 -12.65
CA MET A 225 8.93 8.70 -11.55
C MET A 225 7.54 9.27 -11.19
N ASN A 226 6.68 9.50 -12.17
CA ASN A 226 5.31 9.98 -11.92
C ASN A 226 4.47 8.91 -11.24
N ASP A 227 4.64 7.65 -11.64
CA ASP A 227 3.96 6.53 -10.98
C ASP A 227 4.44 6.34 -9.55
N LEU A 228 5.75 6.47 -9.32
CA LEU A 228 6.34 6.43 -7.98
C LEU A 228 5.76 7.54 -7.08
N ASN A 229 5.70 8.76 -7.58
CA ASN A 229 5.11 9.89 -6.86
C ASN A 229 3.63 9.66 -6.56
N ALA A 230 2.86 9.18 -7.55
CA ALA A 230 1.44 8.85 -7.35
C ALA A 230 1.23 7.77 -6.28
N ILE A 231 2.11 6.76 -6.22
CA ILE A 231 2.08 5.73 -5.18
C ILE A 231 2.37 6.35 -3.80
N LEU A 232 3.39 7.20 -3.70
CA LEU A 232 3.76 7.86 -2.45
C LEU A 232 2.63 8.78 -1.95
N GLU A 233 2.04 9.57 -2.84
CA GLU A 233 0.90 10.45 -2.54
C GLU A 233 -0.33 9.63 -2.08
N ALA A 234 -0.68 8.57 -2.80
CA ALA A 234 -1.81 7.72 -2.45
C ALA A 234 -1.63 6.99 -1.11
N ARG A 235 -0.38 6.68 -0.71
CA ARG A 235 -0.05 6.00 0.55
C ARG A 235 0.27 6.95 1.69
N ALA A 236 0.47 8.23 1.44
CA ALA A 236 0.84 9.21 2.46
C ALA A 236 -0.11 9.21 3.67
N PRO A 237 -1.46 9.15 3.51
CA PRO A 237 -2.38 9.08 4.65
C PRO A 237 -2.17 7.82 5.50
N SER A 238 -1.90 6.66 4.86
CA SER A 238 -1.64 5.42 5.58
C SER A 238 -0.30 5.47 6.31
N TYR A 239 0.75 5.96 5.65
CA TYR A 239 2.07 6.15 6.29
C TYR A 239 2.01 7.11 7.48
N GLY A 240 1.18 8.16 7.40
CA GLY A 240 0.97 9.13 8.48
C GLY A 240 0.37 8.54 9.77
N ARG A 241 -0.19 7.31 9.72
CA ARG A 241 -0.69 6.59 10.89
C ARG A 241 0.39 5.84 11.67
N SER A 242 1.65 5.81 11.18
CA SER A 242 2.77 5.19 11.89
C SER A 242 3.05 5.89 13.23
N HIS A 243 3.60 5.15 14.20
CA HIS A 243 3.92 5.68 15.52
C HIS A 243 5.16 6.60 15.50
N ALA A 244 6.07 6.38 14.56
CA ALA A 244 7.23 7.24 14.34
C ALA A 244 7.61 7.25 12.85
N ARG A 245 8.45 8.22 12.48
CA ARG A 245 8.95 8.43 11.13
C ARG A 245 10.44 8.75 11.17
N ILE A 246 11.20 8.18 10.24
CA ILE A 246 12.63 8.49 10.04
C ILE A 246 12.84 8.82 8.56
N ASP A 247 13.41 9.98 8.29
CA ASP A 247 13.90 10.35 6.98
C ASP A 247 15.32 9.81 6.79
N THR A 248 15.48 8.92 5.83
CA THR A 248 16.77 8.29 5.50
C THR A 248 17.53 9.01 4.39
N SER A 249 16.98 10.11 3.86
CA SER A 249 17.57 10.85 2.75
C SER A 249 18.91 11.47 3.14
N GLY A 250 19.94 11.26 2.32
CA GLY A 250 21.28 11.81 2.54
C GLY A 250 22.01 11.29 3.78
N LYS A 251 21.46 10.37 4.53
CA LYS A 251 22.06 9.83 5.74
C LYS A 251 22.83 8.53 5.49
N SER A 252 23.91 8.32 6.24
CA SER A 252 24.60 7.04 6.27
C SER A 252 23.74 5.96 6.94
N ARG A 253 24.00 4.70 6.61
CA ARG A 253 23.33 3.56 7.24
C ARG A 253 23.45 3.60 8.77
N ASP A 254 24.65 3.89 9.28
CA ASP A 254 24.90 3.86 10.71
C ASP A 254 24.20 4.99 11.45
N ALA A 255 24.09 6.17 10.84
CA ALA A 255 23.32 7.28 11.37
C ALA A 255 21.82 6.93 11.43
N CYS A 256 21.26 6.33 10.39
CA CYS A 256 19.86 5.88 10.39
C CYS A 256 19.61 4.79 11.45
N VAL A 257 20.53 3.84 11.62
CA VAL A 257 20.41 2.80 12.65
C VAL A 257 20.46 3.40 14.04
N ALA A 258 21.36 4.37 14.31
CA ALA A 258 21.43 5.06 15.61
C ALA A 258 20.13 5.80 15.92
N GLU A 259 19.58 6.52 14.96
CA GLU A 259 18.28 7.21 15.09
C GLU A 259 17.13 6.21 15.33
N LEU A 260 17.12 5.07 14.62
CA LEU A 260 16.15 3.98 14.84
C LEU A 260 16.20 3.41 16.25
N VAL A 261 17.40 3.24 16.83
CA VAL A 261 17.55 2.76 18.22
C VAL A 261 16.90 3.73 19.19
N GLN A 262 17.19 5.04 19.06
CA GLN A 262 16.59 6.06 19.93
C GLN A 262 15.07 6.08 19.83
N VAL A 263 14.54 6.01 18.60
CA VAL A 263 13.08 5.95 18.36
C VAL A 263 12.47 4.70 18.98
N ALA A 264 13.11 3.53 18.82
CA ALA A 264 12.62 2.28 19.38
C ALA A 264 12.58 2.30 20.90
N GLU A 265 13.63 2.81 21.55
CA GLU A 265 13.70 2.96 23.01
C GLU A 265 12.62 3.91 23.53
N GLY A 266 12.38 5.04 22.85
CA GLY A 266 11.29 5.96 23.19
C GLY A 266 9.92 5.30 23.11
N LEU A 267 9.64 4.58 22.00
CA LEU A 267 8.37 3.87 21.80
C LEU A 267 8.12 2.76 22.84
N PHE A 268 9.17 2.14 23.36
CA PHE A 268 9.04 1.13 24.41
C PHE A 268 8.81 1.76 25.79
N ALA A 269 9.30 2.97 26.02
CA ALA A 269 9.09 3.67 27.28
C ALA A 269 7.66 4.22 27.42
N ASP A 270 7.00 4.53 26.29
CA ASP A 270 5.65 5.09 26.25
C ASP A 270 4.54 3.99 26.20
N SER A 271 4.88 2.69 26.36
CA SER A 271 3.97 1.54 26.18
C SER A 271 3.64 0.79 27.50
#